data_e48bef75b8117907e1690fa2316ab9e2
#
_entry.id   e48bef75b8117907e1690fa2316ab9e2
#
_cell.length_a   1.000
_cell.length_b   1.000
_cell.length_c   1.000
_cell.angle_alpha   90.00
_cell.angle_beta   90.00
_cell.angle_gamma   90.00
#
_symmetry.space_group_name_H-M   'P 1'
#
loop_
_entity.id
_entity.type
_entity.pdbx_description
1 polymer ?
#
loop_
_entity_poly.entity_id
_entity_poly.type
_entity_poly.pdbx_seq_one_letter_code
_entity_poly.pdbx_strand_id
1 'polypeptide(L)'
;MKLRPGIVIAPWIDPRVEVRDSPLHGRGMFARESFGSDEVVLIWGGTVFTEGDLKAGRAKPGSVTLIEEGLYLGDPAGAPEADDYCLNHSCDSNLWMRDAITLVTRDVVEEDEELTIDYALWETDPAWGIETCRCGSPHCRGTVGGTDWRLPELQERYAGHFAPVIEGWIEAVGY
;
A
#
# COMPACT_ATOMS: atom_id res chain seq x y z
N MET A 1 14.38 -11.52 -5.62
CA MET A 1 13.68 -12.80 -5.95
C MET A 1 12.84 -12.54 -7.19
N LYS A 2 12.90 -13.41 -8.22
CA LYS A 2 12.06 -13.19 -9.41
C LYS A 2 10.65 -13.72 -9.11
N LEU A 3 9.66 -12.85 -9.09
CA LEU A 3 8.26 -13.22 -8.85
C LEU A 3 7.72 -14.06 -10.04
N ARG A 4 6.91 -15.05 -9.75
CA ARG A 4 6.30 -15.95 -10.75
C ARG A 4 4.88 -16.27 -10.32
N PRO A 5 3.96 -16.51 -11.27
CA PRO A 5 2.60 -16.94 -10.95
C PRO A 5 2.58 -18.18 -10.04
N GLY A 6 1.67 -18.19 -9.08
CA GLY A 6 1.47 -19.27 -8.13
C GLY A 6 2.44 -19.31 -6.94
N ILE A 7 3.43 -18.40 -6.88
CA ILE A 7 4.24 -18.24 -5.65
C ILE A 7 3.34 -17.69 -4.55
N VAL A 8 3.48 -18.24 -3.34
CA VAL A 8 2.87 -17.72 -2.12
C VAL A 8 3.93 -16.98 -1.32
N ILE A 9 3.65 -15.75 -0.97
CA ILE A 9 4.47 -14.89 -0.11
C ILE A 9 3.81 -14.85 1.26
N ALA A 10 4.55 -15.20 2.31
CA ALA A 10 4.05 -15.08 3.68
C ALA A 10 4.02 -13.59 4.07
N PRO A 11 2.88 -13.07 4.58
CA PRO A 11 2.84 -11.73 5.13
C PRO A 11 3.70 -11.62 6.39
N TRP A 12 4.23 -10.43 6.63
CA TRP A 12 4.93 -10.14 7.87
C TRP A 12 4.57 -8.73 8.35
N ILE A 13 4.23 -8.64 9.62
CA ILE A 13 3.95 -7.37 10.32
C ILE A 13 4.91 -7.29 11.49
N ASP A 14 5.57 -6.15 11.68
CA ASP A 14 6.48 -5.95 12.82
C ASP A 14 5.72 -6.19 14.14
N PRO A 15 6.28 -6.96 15.10
CA PRO A 15 5.64 -7.23 16.39
C PRO A 15 5.29 -5.97 17.21
N ARG A 16 5.90 -4.82 16.93
CA ARG A 16 5.56 -3.52 17.52
C ARG A 16 4.28 -2.91 16.94
N VAL A 17 3.68 -3.51 15.91
CA VAL A 17 2.41 -3.04 15.34
C VAL A 17 1.25 -3.71 16.05
N GLU A 18 0.22 -2.95 16.38
CA GLU A 18 -1.09 -3.47 16.78
C GLU A 18 -2.20 -2.97 15.86
N VAL A 19 -3.24 -3.78 15.70
CA VAL A 19 -4.43 -3.40 14.95
C VAL A 19 -5.56 -3.12 15.91
N ARG A 20 -6.10 -1.89 15.86
CA ARG A 20 -7.20 -1.41 16.71
C ARG A 20 -8.13 -0.47 15.95
N ASP A 21 -9.23 -0.02 16.58
CA ASP A 21 -10.14 0.94 15.97
C ASP A 21 -9.41 2.25 15.62
N SER A 22 -9.65 2.74 14.40
CA SER A 22 -9.01 3.94 13.87
C SER A 22 -9.98 5.12 13.78
N PRO A 23 -9.53 6.34 14.14
CA PRO A 23 -10.30 7.55 13.92
C PRO A 23 -10.39 7.92 12.43
N LEU A 24 -9.54 7.37 11.57
CA LEU A 24 -9.54 7.63 10.12
C LEU A 24 -10.62 6.80 9.43
N HIS A 25 -10.55 5.48 9.58
CA HIS A 25 -11.51 4.56 9.00
C HIS A 25 -11.39 3.16 9.63
N GLY A 26 -12.51 2.60 10.09
CA GLY A 26 -12.60 1.22 10.59
C GLY A 26 -11.51 0.85 11.58
N ARG A 27 -10.67 -0.12 11.22
CA ARG A 27 -9.47 -0.52 11.97
C ARG A 27 -8.23 0.09 11.34
N GLY A 28 -7.19 0.35 12.13
CA GLY A 28 -5.91 0.88 11.70
C GLY A 28 -4.75 0.16 12.38
N MET A 29 -3.56 0.32 11.82
CA MET A 29 -2.30 -0.15 12.40
C MET A 29 -1.68 0.95 13.24
N PHE A 30 -1.21 0.63 14.42
CA PHE A 30 -0.62 1.59 15.36
C PHE A 30 0.71 1.07 15.88
N ALA A 31 1.63 2.00 16.13
CA ALA A 31 2.92 1.71 16.73
C ALA A 31 2.75 1.50 18.24
N ARG A 32 3.10 0.33 18.78
CA ARG A 32 3.19 0.08 20.23
C ARG A 32 4.47 0.62 20.86
N GLU A 33 5.49 0.79 20.05
CA GLU A 33 6.80 1.34 20.36
C GLU A 33 7.25 2.17 19.17
N SER A 34 8.06 3.18 19.39
CA SER A 34 8.58 4.05 18.32
C SER A 34 9.37 3.28 17.27
N PHE A 35 9.26 3.72 16.03
CA PHE A 35 10.09 3.29 14.92
C PHE A 35 11.07 4.40 14.51
N GLY A 36 12.29 4.02 14.18
CA GLY A 36 13.22 4.89 13.47
C GLY A 36 12.80 5.07 12.01
N SER A 37 13.50 5.97 11.31
CA SER A 37 13.33 6.11 9.84
C SER A 37 13.89 4.89 9.12
N ASP A 38 13.25 4.52 8.00
CA ASP A 38 13.62 3.41 7.11
C ASP A 38 13.57 2.00 7.77
N GLU A 39 12.77 1.84 8.81
CA GLU A 39 12.51 0.52 9.40
C GLU A 39 11.36 -0.20 8.66
N VAL A 40 11.52 -1.51 8.45
CA VAL A 40 10.47 -2.34 7.85
C VAL A 40 9.32 -2.49 8.85
N VAL A 41 8.11 -2.16 8.42
CA VAL A 41 6.89 -2.26 9.22
C VAL A 41 6.00 -3.40 8.76
N LEU A 42 5.87 -3.57 7.44
CA LEU A 42 4.95 -4.50 6.82
C LEU A 42 5.54 -5.08 5.55
N ILE A 43 5.36 -6.38 5.35
CA ILE A 43 5.56 -7.06 4.07
C ILE A 43 4.22 -7.67 3.67
N TRP A 44 3.64 -7.21 2.57
CA TRP A 44 2.40 -7.77 2.05
C TRP A 44 2.62 -9.21 1.62
N GLY A 45 1.67 -10.07 2.01
CA GLY A 45 1.62 -11.47 1.62
C GLY A 45 0.53 -11.78 0.62
N GLY A 46 0.45 -13.04 0.25
CA GLY A 46 -0.56 -13.53 -0.67
C GLY A 46 -0.01 -14.43 -1.75
N THR A 47 -0.84 -14.73 -2.74
CA THR A 47 -0.48 -15.51 -3.93
C THR A 47 -0.23 -14.57 -5.10
N VAL A 48 0.79 -14.87 -5.90
CA VAL A 48 1.06 -14.15 -7.15
C VAL A 48 0.15 -14.70 -8.26
N PHE A 49 -0.71 -13.84 -8.80
CA PHE A 49 -1.67 -14.12 -9.86
C PHE A 49 -1.26 -13.47 -11.18
N THR A 50 -1.75 -14.06 -12.27
CA THR A 50 -1.76 -13.42 -13.60
C THR A 50 -3.09 -12.69 -13.82
N GLU A 51 -3.16 -11.82 -14.82
CA GLU A 51 -4.42 -11.23 -15.27
C GLU A 51 -5.47 -12.30 -15.64
N GLY A 52 -5.03 -13.44 -16.21
CA GLY A 52 -5.91 -14.58 -16.50
C GLY A 52 -6.51 -15.22 -15.25
N ASP A 53 -5.74 -15.28 -14.15
CA ASP A 53 -6.22 -15.77 -12.87
C ASP A 53 -7.26 -14.83 -12.25
N LEU A 54 -7.04 -13.51 -12.37
CA LEU A 54 -8.02 -12.52 -11.91
C LEU A 54 -9.33 -12.62 -12.68
N LYS A 55 -9.27 -12.70 -14.01
CA LYS A 55 -10.45 -12.90 -14.88
C LYS A 55 -11.19 -14.20 -14.59
N ALA A 56 -10.47 -15.23 -14.12
CA ALA A 56 -11.05 -16.51 -13.70
C ALA A 56 -11.62 -16.50 -12.27
N GLY A 57 -11.55 -15.35 -11.55
CA GLY A 57 -12.07 -15.19 -10.19
C GLY A 57 -11.28 -15.97 -9.13
N ARG A 58 -9.98 -16.21 -9.34
CA ARG A 58 -9.14 -16.96 -8.42
C ARG A 58 -8.65 -16.13 -7.24
N ALA A 59 -8.61 -14.80 -7.38
CA ALA A 59 -8.25 -13.87 -6.32
C ALA A 59 -9.49 -13.34 -5.60
N LYS A 60 -9.33 -13.00 -4.32
CA LYS A 60 -10.35 -12.32 -3.52
C LYS A 60 -10.53 -10.88 -4.03
N PRO A 61 -11.74 -10.45 -4.35
CA PRO A 61 -12.00 -9.06 -4.76
C PRO A 61 -11.51 -8.06 -3.69
N GLY A 62 -10.85 -6.98 -4.13
CA GLY A 62 -10.34 -5.93 -3.23
C GLY A 62 -9.06 -6.27 -2.48
N SER A 63 -8.47 -7.47 -2.69
CA SER A 63 -7.19 -7.84 -2.09
C SER A 63 -5.99 -7.72 -3.03
N VAL A 64 -6.22 -7.29 -4.26
CA VAL A 64 -5.24 -7.43 -5.34
C VAL A 64 -4.48 -6.14 -5.56
N THR A 65 -3.14 -6.23 -5.57
CA THR A 65 -2.25 -5.13 -5.95
C THR A 65 -1.34 -5.55 -7.12
N LEU A 66 -1.06 -4.61 -8.02
CA LEU A 66 -0.12 -4.80 -9.13
C LEU A 66 1.32 -4.71 -8.60
N ILE A 67 2.11 -5.78 -8.74
CA ILE A 67 3.49 -5.85 -8.24
C ILE A 67 4.55 -5.82 -9.34
N GLU A 68 4.19 -6.24 -10.55
CA GLU A 68 4.99 -6.21 -11.78
C GLU A 68 4.01 -6.22 -12.95
N GLU A 69 4.41 -5.78 -14.14
CA GLU A 69 3.56 -5.83 -15.35
C GLU A 69 2.96 -7.23 -15.54
N GLY A 70 1.62 -7.32 -15.47
CA GLY A 70 0.87 -8.55 -15.61
C GLY A 70 0.95 -9.52 -14.42
N LEU A 71 1.58 -9.14 -13.32
CA LEU A 71 1.64 -9.91 -12.06
C LEU A 71 1.00 -9.12 -10.91
N TYR A 72 0.18 -9.80 -10.18
CA TYR A 72 -0.61 -9.26 -9.07
C TYR A 72 -0.38 -10.08 -7.81
N LEU A 73 -0.24 -9.43 -6.67
CA LEU A 73 -0.27 -10.08 -5.36
C LEU A 73 -1.68 -9.93 -4.76
N GLY A 74 -2.19 -10.95 -4.13
CA GLY A 74 -3.47 -10.89 -3.45
C GLY A 74 -3.84 -12.21 -2.79
N ASP A 75 -4.96 -12.21 -2.08
CA ASP A 75 -5.47 -13.41 -1.46
C ASP A 75 -6.22 -14.30 -2.45
N PRO A 76 -6.19 -15.62 -2.25
CA PRO A 76 -7.07 -16.55 -2.97
C PRO A 76 -8.55 -16.24 -2.70
N ALA A 77 -9.41 -16.53 -3.68
CA ALA A 77 -10.84 -16.43 -3.50
C ALA A 77 -11.31 -17.22 -2.27
N GLY A 78 -12.10 -16.58 -1.41
CA GLY A 78 -12.59 -17.17 -0.17
C GLY A 78 -11.64 -17.14 1.02
N ALA A 79 -10.45 -16.55 0.89
CA ALA A 79 -9.56 -16.31 2.03
C ALA A 79 -10.23 -15.38 3.06
N PRO A 80 -9.98 -15.58 4.37
CA PRO A 80 -10.46 -14.66 5.41
C PRO A 80 -9.83 -13.29 5.27
N GLU A 81 -10.33 -12.30 6.00
CA GLU A 81 -9.65 -11.02 6.16
C GLU A 81 -8.40 -11.20 7.02
N ALA A 82 -7.34 -10.50 6.67
CA ALA A 82 -6.07 -10.49 7.38
C ALA A 82 -5.77 -9.08 7.90
N ASP A 83 -4.90 -8.98 8.90
CA ASP A 83 -4.59 -7.70 9.56
C ASP A 83 -3.82 -6.74 8.65
N ASP A 84 -3.09 -7.22 7.65
CA ASP A 84 -2.38 -6.40 6.66
C ASP A 84 -3.30 -5.55 5.76
N TYR A 85 -4.61 -5.81 5.76
CA TYR A 85 -5.63 -4.92 5.16
C TYR A 85 -6.00 -3.72 6.01
N CYS A 86 -5.55 -3.67 7.27
CA CYS A 86 -5.91 -2.58 8.20
C CYS A 86 -5.00 -1.35 8.07
N LEU A 87 -4.23 -1.22 6.99
CA LEU A 87 -3.40 -0.07 6.73
C LEU A 87 -4.22 1.05 6.09
N ASN A 88 -4.45 2.14 6.82
CA ASN A 88 -5.24 3.27 6.37
C ASN A 88 -4.46 4.25 5.49
N HIS A 89 -5.21 5.06 4.74
CA HIS A 89 -4.66 6.12 3.90
C HIS A 89 -4.43 7.42 4.67
N SER A 90 -3.30 8.08 4.38
CA SER A 90 -3.08 9.50 4.64
C SER A 90 -2.43 10.18 3.44
N CYS A 91 -2.86 11.41 3.11
CA CYS A 91 -2.22 12.24 2.08
C CYS A 91 -0.83 12.78 2.51
N ASP A 92 -0.47 12.59 3.77
CA ASP A 92 0.86 12.84 4.33
C ASP A 92 1.20 11.66 5.23
N SER A 93 1.53 10.55 4.60
CA SER A 93 1.75 9.26 5.24
C SER A 93 3.11 9.18 5.92
N ASN A 94 3.19 8.40 6.99
CA ASN A 94 4.43 8.09 7.69
C ASN A 94 5.11 6.79 7.18
N LEU A 95 4.45 6.07 6.26
CA LEU A 95 5.04 4.94 5.54
C LEU A 95 5.15 5.24 4.04
N TRP A 96 6.11 4.57 3.40
CA TRP A 96 6.25 4.52 1.95
C TRP A 96 6.73 3.14 1.47
N MET A 97 6.79 2.94 0.15
CA MET A 97 7.25 1.67 -0.42
C MET A 97 8.79 1.63 -0.47
N ARG A 98 9.37 0.51 -0.08
CA ARG A 98 10.78 0.17 -0.36
C ARG A 98 10.92 -0.65 -1.63
N ASP A 99 9.96 -1.52 -1.88
CA ASP A 99 9.84 -2.34 -3.09
C ASP A 99 8.36 -2.64 -3.35
N ALA A 100 8.04 -3.60 -4.22
CA ALA A 100 6.67 -3.91 -4.62
C ALA A 100 5.72 -4.36 -3.48
N ILE A 101 6.27 -4.80 -2.34
CA ILE A 101 5.49 -5.42 -1.26
C ILE A 101 5.97 -5.01 0.15
N THR A 102 7.11 -4.32 0.26
CA THR A 102 7.72 -3.96 1.54
C THR A 102 7.47 -2.49 1.86
N LEU A 103 6.87 -2.24 3.00
CA LEU A 103 6.62 -0.90 3.52
C LEU A 103 7.58 -0.59 4.66
N VAL A 104 8.11 0.64 4.63
CA VAL A 104 9.03 1.15 5.64
C VAL A 104 8.58 2.50 6.15
N THR A 105 9.05 2.86 7.33
CA THR A 105 8.84 4.19 7.89
C THR A 105 9.56 5.25 7.05
N ARG A 106 8.86 6.34 6.75
CA ARG A 106 9.41 7.50 6.06
C ARG A 106 10.30 8.35 6.99
N ASP A 107 9.81 8.57 8.19
CA ASP A 107 10.47 9.30 9.27
C ASP A 107 10.32 8.52 10.58
N VAL A 108 10.73 9.10 11.72
CA VAL A 108 10.42 8.55 13.04
C VAL A 108 8.91 8.50 13.22
N VAL A 109 8.41 7.37 13.70
CA VAL A 109 7.00 7.18 14.10
C VAL A 109 7.00 6.97 15.61
N GLU A 110 6.24 7.78 16.32
CA GLU A 110 6.16 7.71 17.79
C GLU A 110 5.21 6.60 18.25
N GLU A 111 5.37 6.18 19.51
CA GLU A 111 4.44 5.27 20.17
C GLU A 111 3.01 5.83 20.11
N ASP A 112 2.01 4.98 19.93
CA ASP A 112 0.59 5.28 19.74
C ASP A 112 0.22 5.99 18.43
N GLU A 113 1.17 6.31 17.55
CA GLU A 113 0.89 6.91 16.25
C GLU A 113 0.29 5.87 15.27
N GLU A 114 -0.71 6.27 14.49
CA GLU A 114 -1.26 5.44 13.43
C GLU A 114 -0.30 5.38 12.24
N LEU A 115 0.01 4.16 11.82
CA LEU A 115 0.79 3.86 10.62
C LEU A 115 -0.13 4.00 9.41
N THR A 116 0.26 4.86 8.47
CA THR A 116 -0.54 5.18 7.28
C THR A 116 0.33 5.20 6.03
N ILE A 117 -0.28 4.91 4.87
CA ILE A 117 0.38 5.03 3.57
C ILE A 117 -0.46 5.92 2.64
N ASP A 118 0.19 6.68 1.77
CA ASP A 118 -0.52 7.31 0.66
C ASP A 118 -0.83 6.25 -0.41
N TYR A 119 -2.09 6.01 -0.70
CA TYR A 119 -2.50 4.98 -1.65
C TYR A 119 -2.03 5.28 -3.09
N ALA A 120 -1.69 6.52 -3.40
CA ALA A 120 -1.04 6.85 -4.67
C ALA A 120 0.29 6.12 -4.89
N LEU A 121 0.92 5.60 -3.83
CA LEU A 121 2.21 4.90 -3.93
C LEU A 121 2.10 3.51 -4.57
N TRP A 122 0.92 2.91 -4.58
CA TRP A 122 0.73 1.52 -5.05
C TRP A 122 -0.60 1.26 -5.77
N GLU A 123 -1.64 2.09 -5.55
CA GLU A 123 -2.95 1.90 -6.19
C GLU A 123 -2.90 2.34 -7.66
N THR A 124 -3.40 1.48 -8.54
CA THR A 124 -3.34 1.68 -9.99
C THR A 124 -4.68 1.54 -10.70
N ASP A 125 -5.73 1.08 -10.01
CA ASP A 125 -7.05 0.95 -10.61
C ASP A 125 -7.72 2.32 -10.77
N PRO A 126 -7.94 2.81 -11.99
CA PRO A 126 -8.56 4.12 -12.22
C PRO A 126 -10.02 4.20 -11.75
N ALA A 127 -10.66 3.06 -11.51
CA ALA A 127 -12.03 3.02 -10.99
C ALA A 127 -12.07 3.06 -9.44
N TRP A 128 -10.93 2.88 -8.79
CA TRP A 128 -10.83 2.91 -7.34
C TRP A 128 -10.74 4.36 -6.82
N GLY A 129 -11.32 4.64 -5.64
CA GLY A 129 -11.17 5.94 -5.00
C GLY A 129 -11.79 6.07 -3.62
N ILE A 130 -11.36 7.11 -2.91
CA ILE A 130 -11.95 7.62 -1.66
C ILE A 130 -12.65 8.94 -1.99
N GLU A 131 -13.99 8.98 -1.93
CA GLU A 131 -14.77 10.18 -2.24
C GLU A 131 -14.54 11.32 -1.23
N THR A 132 -14.28 10.98 0.03
CA THR A 132 -14.04 11.96 1.10
C THR A 132 -12.92 11.46 2.00
N CYS A 133 -11.71 11.97 1.77
CA CYS A 133 -10.56 11.70 2.63
C CYS A 133 -10.68 12.44 3.96
N ARG A 134 -10.45 11.75 5.06
CA ARG A 134 -10.52 12.26 6.44
C ARG A 134 -9.18 12.23 7.16
N CYS A 135 -8.05 12.18 6.43
CA CYS A 135 -6.73 12.05 7.04
C CYS A 135 -6.31 13.25 7.92
N GLY A 136 -6.98 14.41 7.79
CA GLY A 136 -6.71 15.58 8.61
C GLY A 136 -5.38 16.29 8.30
N SER A 137 -4.59 15.80 7.37
CA SER A 137 -3.32 16.39 6.96
C SER A 137 -3.53 17.77 6.31
N PRO A 138 -2.59 18.73 6.51
CA PRO A 138 -2.57 19.98 5.73
C PRO A 138 -2.46 19.74 4.22
N HIS A 139 -1.94 18.60 3.80
CA HIS A 139 -1.80 18.16 2.42
C HIS A 139 -2.98 17.32 1.92
N CYS A 140 -4.09 17.25 2.68
CA CYS A 140 -5.24 16.43 2.32
C CYS A 140 -5.81 16.86 0.97
N ARG A 141 -5.90 15.91 0.04
CA ARG A 141 -6.44 16.13 -1.32
C ARG A 141 -7.98 16.20 -1.35
N GLY A 142 -8.65 15.85 -0.24
CA GLY A 142 -10.11 15.78 -0.16
C GLY A 142 -10.69 14.54 -0.82
N THR A 143 -10.30 14.23 -2.05
CA THR A 143 -10.57 12.98 -2.77
C THR A 143 -9.27 12.28 -3.09
N VAL A 144 -9.30 10.94 -3.19
CA VAL A 144 -8.12 10.12 -3.53
C VAL A 144 -8.53 9.13 -4.61
N GLY A 145 -7.75 9.00 -5.64
CA GLY A 145 -8.04 8.11 -6.77
C GLY A 145 -6.85 7.23 -7.16
N GLY A 146 -7.14 6.12 -7.83
CA GLY A 146 -6.12 5.19 -8.32
C GLY A 146 -5.24 5.74 -9.45
N THR A 147 -5.40 7.01 -9.83
CA THR A 147 -4.54 7.73 -10.78
C THR A 147 -3.75 8.86 -10.15
N ASP A 148 -3.81 9.04 -8.83
CA ASP A 148 -3.16 10.12 -8.10
C ASP A 148 -1.63 10.09 -8.21
N TRP A 149 -1.03 8.92 -8.46
CA TRP A 149 0.39 8.77 -8.74
C TRP A 149 0.89 9.63 -9.92
N ARG A 150 -0.02 10.14 -10.77
CA ARG A 150 0.29 11.05 -11.89
C ARG A 150 0.43 12.52 -11.47
N LEU A 151 0.08 12.85 -10.23
CA LEU A 151 0.15 14.22 -9.72
C LEU A 151 1.62 14.61 -9.51
N PRO A 152 2.11 15.71 -10.15
CA PRO A 152 3.53 16.09 -10.07
C PRO A 152 4.02 16.31 -8.63
N GLU A 153 3.17 16.88 -7.78
CA GLU A 153 3.48 17.12 -6.37
C GLU A 153 3.69 15.83 -5.57
N LEU A 154 3.02 14.72 -5.94
CA LEU A 154 3.24 13.42 -5.32
C LEU A 154 4.48 12.74 -5.87
N GLN A 155 4.75 12.87 -7.18
CA GLN A 155 5.96 12.35 -7.79
C GLN A 155 7.22 13.00 -7.21
N GLU A 156 7.17 14.33 -6.95
CA GLU A 156 8.26 15.04 -6.27
C GLU A 156 8.40 14.59 -4.80
N ARG A 157 7.28 14.49 -4.06
CA ARG A 157 7.28 14.14 -2.63
C ARG A 157 7.77 12.74 -2.35
N TYR A 158 7.40 11.79 -3.18
CA TYR A 158 7.63 10.36 -2.98
C TYR A 158 8.62 9.76 -3.98
N ALA A 159 9.44 10.57 -4.62
CA ALA A 159 10.43 10.13 -5.61
C ALA A 159 11.28 8.96 -5.10
N GLY A 160 11.28 7.83 -5.84
CA GLY A 160 11.99 6.61 -5.47
C GLY A 160 11.28 5.72 -4.44
N HIS A 161 10.02 6.05 -4.07
CA HIS A 161 9.25 5.34 -3.05
C HIS A 161 7.83 4.94 -3.50
N PHE A 162 7.53 5.03 -4.79
CA PHE A 162 6.36 4.36 -5.36
C PHE A 162 6.64 2.87 -5.54
N ALA A 163 5.58 2.08 -5.71
CA ALA A 163 5.74 0.70 -6.18
C ALA A 163 6.54 0.69 -7.49
N PRO A 164 7.47 -0.26 -7.70
CA PRO A 164 8.38 -0.26 -8.85
C PRO A 164 7.71 -0.18 -10.22
N VAL A 165 6.50 -0.71 -10.35
CA VAL A 165 5.72 -0.62 -11.59
C VAL A 165 5.29 0.81 -11.88
N ILE A 166 4.91 1.57 -10.84
CA ILE A 166 4.52 2.98 -10.94
C ILE A 166 5.75 3.85 -11.23
N GLU A 167 6.89 3.60 -10.55
CA GLU A 167 8.16 4.27 -10.85
C GLU A 167 8.52 4.11 -12.32
N GLY A 168 8.43 2.88 -12.86
CA GLY A 168 8.68 2.64 -14.28
C GLY A 168 7.73 3.41 -15.21
N TRP A 169 6.47 3.59 -14.82
CA TRP A 169 5.52 4.39 -15.61
C TRP A 169 5.82 5.89 -15.53
N ILE A 170 6.22 6.40 -14.37
CA ILE A 170 6.62 7.81 -14.18
C ILE A 170 7.85 8.11 -15.04
N GLU A 171 8.87 7.26 -14.99
CA GLU A 171 10.08 7.38 -15.81
C GLU A 171 9.78 7.33 -17.32
N ALA A 172 8.88 6.44 -17.75
CA ALA A 172 8.54 6.27 -19.17
C ALA A 172 7.78 7.47 -19.77
N VAL A 173 7.04 8.21 -18.96
CA VAL A 173 6.28 9.40 -19.42
C VAL A 173 7.17 10.64 -19.49
N GLY A 174 8.28 10.69 -18.77
CA GLY A 174 9.31 11.76 -18.78
C GLY A 174 8.72 13.16 -18.59
N TYR A 175 8.69 13.65 -17.36
CA TYR A 175 8.47 15.07 -17.07
C TYR A 175 9.80 15.77 -16.88
#